data_2ab692467089d31bf3ed2e56336d545d
#
_entry.id   2ab692467089d31bf3ed2e56336d545d
#
_cell.length_a   1.000
_cell.length_b   1.000
_cell.length_c   1.000
_cell.angle_alpha   90.00
_cell.angle_beta   90.00
_cell.angle_gamma   90.00
#
_symmetry.space_group_name_H-M   'P 1'
#
loop_
_entity.id
_entity.type
_entity.pdbx_description
1 polymer ?
#
loop_
_entity_poly.entity_id
_entity_poly.type
_entity_poly.pdbx_seq_one_letter_code
_entity_poly.pdbx_strand_id
1 'polypeptide(L)'
;MNYLPKIYTICLALFCQFLLHACSNKPFASTSIHQLQTNEAQTKKTSIVAKLKENAQLPIEERIALYHQLKKENFELYDFANETELTLYGYSFLWENNLKDAISIFGLIIAEFPISANAYDSMGEAYLQAKDSTKALQFYAKSLQMNPDNFFFFFVIQKIKFPNNKPLTAKEKFSKVYDKNGYLADLDQLGQKLMTVHPHALKFISKEQFLKNIENKKSLITDKTTYAEFAWHCNAIIASIGCSHTASSTMQNDYNEFSILPIENSFPLQVRLINKQLFVVNPMNNADMVKVKDEILSINGIETQKLLSIIFDHTVSQANIQTAKIQRFNTFFAAQIPYALGLPKTFEVVVKERNGPIQLHKATKMATELYNPSINSCNNDLCLEIVEGNTAVLTIATFNYYEWNNYAVFKSFLDSSMKVINNKEIKNLVIDVRYNGGGS
;
A
#
# COMPACT_ATOMS: atom_id res chain seq x y z
N MET A 1 -35.73 -26.85 -1.01
CA MET A 1 -34.31 -27.00 -0.66
C MET A 1 -33.60 -25.75 -1.15
N ASN A 2 -33.55 -24.74 -0.29
CA ASN A 2 -32.96 -23.43 -0.61
C ASN A 2 -31.50 -23.41 -0.19
N TYR A 3 -30.59 -23.50 -1.12
CA TYR A 3 -29.18 -23.17 -0.91
C TYR A 3 -29.06 -21.66 -0.95
N LEU A 4 -29.05 -21.00 0.21
CA LEU A 4 -28.53 -19.68 0.39
C LEU A 4 -26.99 -19.77 0.31
N PRO A 5 -26.33 -19.05 -0.59
CA PRO A 5 -24.86 -18.97 -0.56
C PRO A 5 -24.43 -18.24 0.72
N LYS A 6 -23.57 -18.86 1.50
CA LYS A 6 -22.90 -18.24 2.62
C LYS A 6 -22.20 -16.99 2.12
N ILE A 7 -22.67 -15.85 2.57
CA ILE A 7 -22.06 -14.55 2.28
C ILE A 7 -20.84 -14.42 3.18
N TYR A 8 -19.69 -14.83 2.68
CA TYR A 8 -18.41 -14.50 3.29
C TYR A 8 -18.09 -13.06 2.92
N THR A 9 -18.32 -12.16 3.86
CA THR A 9 -18.11 -10.74 3.65
C THR A 9 -16.95 -10.30 4.52
N ILE A 10 -15.73 -10.45 4.01
CA ILE A 10 -14.63 -9.69 4.55
C ILE A 10 -13.90 -9.01 3.41
N CYS A 11 -14.08 -7.69 3.38
CA CYS A 11 -13.25 -6.79 2.61
C CYS A 11 -11.86 -6.68 3.28
N LEU A 12 -11.03 -7.72 3.22
CA LEU A 12 -9.61 -7.51 3.27
C LEU A 12 -9.20 -7.10 1.85
N ALA A 13 -9.33 -5.81 1.55
CA ALA A 13 -8.63 -5.25 0.43
C ALA A 13 -7.13 -5.30 0.77
N LEU A 14 -6.52 -6.48 0.57
CA LEU A 14 -5.09 -6.59 0.40
C LEU A 14 -4.78 -5.88 -0.91
N PHE A 15 -4.57 -4.57 -0.84
CA PHE A 15 -3.88 -3.83 -1.87
C PHE A 15 -2.42 -4.31 -1.84
N CYS A 16 -2.19 -5.54 -2.33
CA CYS A 16 -0.92 -5.88 -2.89
C CYS A 16 -0.85 -5.17 -4.23
N GLN A 17 -0.42 -3.92 -4.24
CA GLN A 17 0.26 -3.40 -5.42
C GLN A 17 1.51 -4.27 -5.59
N PHE A 18 1.38 -5.30 -6.41
CA PHE A 18 2.50 -6.07 -6.91
C PHE A 18 3.30 -5.19 -7.87
N LEU A 19 4.15 -4.34 -7.32
CA LEU A 19 5.36 -3.93 -8.02
C LEU A 19 6.32 -5.13 -7.96
N LEU A 20 6.14 -6.07 -8.89
CA LEU A 20 7.11 -7.11 -9.22
C LEU A 20 8.30 -6.45 -9.92
N HIS A 21 9.11 -5.72 -9.18
CA HIS A 21 10.51 -5.48 -9.54
C HIS A 21 11.34 -5.27 -8.29
N ALA A 22 12.40 -6.03 -8.22
CA ALA A 22 13.48 -5.97 -7.25
C ALA A 22 13.31 -6.78 -5.94
N CYS A 23 13.46 -8.09 -6.03
CA CYS A 23 14.26 -8.89 -5.07
C CYS A 23 14.66 -10.22 -5.71
N SER A 24 15.38 -10.17 -6.81
CA SER A 24 16.19 -11.29 -7.31
C SER A 24 17.58 -11.18 -6.67
N ASN A 25 17.70 -11.54 -5.41
CA ASN A 25 18.99 -11.81 -4.80
C ASN A 25 19.26 -13.32 -4.84
N LYS A 26 19.96 -13.75 -5.86
CA LYS A 26 20.71 -15.03 -5.79
C LYS A 26 21.82 -14.87 -4.75
N PRO A 27 22.10 -15.90 -3.93
CA PRO A 27 23.20 -15.83 -2.96
C PRO A 27 24.52 -15.67 -3.71
N PHE A 28 25.33 -14.72 -3.29
CA PHE A 28 26.72 -14.62 -3.71
C PHE A 28 27.50 -15.84 -3.19
N ALA A 29 27.72 -16.80 -4.07
CA ALA A 29 28.78 -17.77 -3.89
C ALA A 29 30.05 -17.11 -4.43
N SER A 30 31.01 -16.89 -3.55
CA SER A 30 32.38 -16.53 -3.93
C SER A 30 33.00 -17.72 -4.67
N THR A 31 33.04 -17.63 -5.98
CA THR A 31 33.91 -18.49 -6.80
C THR A 31 34.74 -17.59 -7.69
N SER A 32 36.05 -17.86 -7.60
CA SER A 32 37.15 -17.25 -8.30
C SER A 32 36.85 -16.91 -9.76
N ILE A 33 37.20 -15.66 -10.09
CA ILE A 33 37.32 -15.17 -11.46
C ILE A 33 38.44 -15.96 -12.13
N HIS A 34 38.10 -16.92 -12.96
CA HIS A 34 38.82 -17.30 -14.20
C HIS A 34 37.96 -18.25 -15.03
N GLN A 35 37.81 -17.87 -16.29
CA GLN A 35 37.26 -18.65 -17.43
C GLN A 35 35.73 -18.79 -17.45
N LEU A 36 35.08 -17.99 -18.28
CA LEU A 36 34.56 -18.38 -19.59
C LEU A 36 33.90 -17.15 -20.22
N GLN A 37 34.66 -16.47 -21.06
CA GLN A 37 34.10 -15.64 -22.11
C GLN A 37 33.53 -16.59 -23.18
N THR A 38 32.23 -16.81 -23.12
CA THR A 38 31.45 -17.11 -24.32
C THR A 38 30.44 -15.97 -24.46
N ASN A 39 30.81 -15.05 -25.35
CA ASN A 39 29.92 -14.02 -25.87
C ASN A 39 28.82 -14.69 -26.67
N GLU A 40 27.67 -14.96 -26.06
CA GLU A 40 26.39 -14.77 -26.73
C GLU A 40 25.85 -13.44 -26.23
N ALA A 41 26.08 -12.39 -26.99
CA ALA A 41 25.33 -11.16 -26.92
C ALA A 41 23.88 -11.52 -27.26
N GLN A 42 23.04 -11.82 -26.25
CA GLN A 42 21.60 -11.80 -26.42
C GLN A 42 21.25 -10.38 -26.90
N THR A 43 21.02 -10.25 -28.19
CA THR A 43 20.53 -9.01 -28.79
C THR A 43 19.22 -8.69 -28.09
N LYS A 44 19.23 -7.60 -27.29
CA LYS A 44 18.06 -7.14 -26.55
C LYS A 44 16.95 -6.87 -27.57
N LYS A 45 15.89 -7.68 -27.56
CA LYS A 45 14.74 -7.51 -28.45
C LYS A 45 14.14 -6.13 -28.26
N THR A 46 13.73 -5.50 -29.36
CA THR A 46 13.07 -4.20 -29.35
C THR A 46 11.61 -4.36 -28.89
N SER A 47 11.07 -3.37 -28.17
CA SER A 47 9.66 -3.36 -27.82
C SER A 47 8.77 -3.37 -29.05
N ILE A 48 7.86 -4.34 -29.13
CA ILE A 48 6.84 -4.36 -30.20
C ILE A 48 5.85 -3.20 -29.99
N VAL A 49 5.52 -2.85 -28.76
CA VAL A 49 4.63 -1.72 -28.44
C VAL A 49 5.24 -0.39 -28.88
N ALA A 50 6.55 -0.20 -28.71
CA ALA A 50 7.22 0.98 -29.26
C ALA A 50 7.04 1.08 -30.77
N LYS A 51 7.16 -0.04 -31.49
CA LYS A 51 6.94 -0.10 -32.95
C LYS A 51 5.49 0.22 -33.34
N LEU A 52 4.50 -0.26 -32.57
CA LEU A 52 3.10 0.09 -32.80
C LEU A 52 2.82 1.58 -32.54
N LYS A 53 3.47 2.18 -31.54
CA LYS A 53 3.36 3.61 -31.23
C LYS A 53 4.00 4.49 -32.30
N GLU A 54 5.11 4.08 -32.92
CA GLU A 54 5.72 4.75 -34.06
C GLU A 54 4.73 4.85 -35.26
N ASN A 55 3.76 3.95 -35.33
CA ASN A 55 2.74 3.88 -36.39
C ASN A 55 1.37 4.33 -35.85
N ALA A 56 1.33 5.26 -34.90
CA ALA A 56 0.09 5.73 -34.26
C ALA A 56 -0.90 6.41 -35.23
N GLN A 57 -0.44 6.86 -36.40
CA GLN A 57 -1.27 7.41 -37.47
C GLN A 57 -2.16 6.37 -38.17
N LEU A 58 -1.81 5.07 -38.07
CA LEU A 58 -2.61 4.00 -38.63
C LEU A 58 -3.82 3.68 -37.74
N PRO A 59 -4.96 3.29 -38.33
CA PRO A 59 -6.07 2.72 -37.56
C PRO A 59 -5.62 1.53 -36.70
N ILE A 60 -6.33 1.24 -35.60
CA ILE A 60 -5.93 0.20 -34.65
C ILE A 60 -5.89 -1.19 -35.31
N GLU A 61 -6.81 -1.46 -36.22
CA GLU A 61 -6.88 -2.70 -36.98
C GLU A 61 -5.63 -2.93 -37.84
N GLU A 62 -5.11 -1.86 -38.44
CA GLU A 62 -3.88 -1.92 -39.24
C GLU A 62 -2.64 -2.08 -38.34
N ARG A 63 -2.63 -1.48 -37.16
CA ARG A 63 -1.57 -1.70 -36.15
C ARG A 63 -1.56 -3.14 -35.64
N ILE A 64 -2.72 -3.75 -35.45
CA ILE A 64 -2.83 -5.18 -35.10
C ILE A 64 -2.37 -6.07 -36.26
N ALA A 65 -2.70 -5.71 -37.49
CA ALA A 65 -2.19 -6.42 -38.67
C ALA A 65 -0.66 -6.32 -38.76
N LEU A 66 -0.10 -5.13 -38.50
CA LEU A 66 1.35 -4.91 -38.42
C LEU A 66 2.01 -5.76 -37.32
N TYR A 67 1.37 -5.87 -36.15
CA TYR A 67 1.82 -6.75 -35.06
C TYR A 67 1.96 -8.19 -35.56
N HIS A 68 0.93 -8.74 -36.20
CA HIS A 68 0.96 -10.11 -36.70
C HIS A 68 1.96 -10.30 -37.85
N GLN A 69 2.11 -9.30 -38.72
CA GLN A 69 3.14 -9.33 -39.76
C GLN A 69 4.55 -9.39 -39.15
N LEU A 70 4.85 -8.48 -38.22
CA LEU A 70 6.16 -8.43 -37.56
C LEU A 70 6.43 -9.69 -36.74
N LYS A 71 5.41 -10.27 -36.11
CA LYS A 71 5.54 -11.54 -35.39
C LYS A 71 5.92 -12.68 -36.32
N LYS A 72 5.39 -12.69 -37.55
CA LYS A 72 5.70 -13.71 -38.56
C LYS A 72 7.08 -13.49 -39.20
N GLU A 73 7.44 -12.26 -39.52
CA GLU A 73 8.60 -11.93 -40.34
C GLU A 73 9.85 -11.58 -39.52
N ASN A 74 9.67 -11.04 -38.32
CA ASN A 74 10.72 -10.41 -37.52
C ASN A 74 10.69 -10.83 -36.04
N PHE A 75 10.28 -12.06 -35.75
CA PHE A 75 10.11 -12.58 -34.38
C PHE A 75 11.34 -12.40 -33.50
N GLU A 76 12.53 -12.52 -34.06
CA GLU A 76 13.79 -12.38 -33.31
C GLU A 76 14.16 -10.93 -32.97
N LEU A 77 13.60 -9.97 -33.69
CA LEU A 77 13.90 -8.55 -33.50
C LEU A 77 13.05 -7.91 -32.39
N TYR A 78 11.82 -8.39 -32.21
CA TYR A 78 10.85 -7.77 -31.30
C TYR A 78 10.48 -8.69 -30.15
N ASP A 79 10.16 -8.06 -28.99
CA ASP A 79 9.66 -8.76 -27.82
C ASP A 79 8.13 -8.90 -27.88
N PHE A 80 7.66 -10.11 -28.25
CA PHE A 80 6.24 -10.48 -28.27
C PHE A 80 5.78 -11.17 -26.98
N ALA A 81 6.69 -11.39 -26.03
CA ALA A 81 6.37 -12.06 -24.76
C ALA A 81 5.98 -11.10 -23.63
N ASN A 82 6.14 -9.80 -23.85
CA ASN A 82 5.87 -8.79 -22.83
C ASN A 82 4.37 -8.43 -22.75
N GLU A 83 3.60 -9.29 -22.08
CA GLU A 83 2.17 -9.06 -21.84
C GLU A 83 1.92 -7.73 -21.12
N THR A 84 2.76 -7.38 -20.13
CA THR A 84 2.59 -6.17 -19.33
C THR A 84 2.63 -4.92 -20.19
N GLU A 85 3.57 -4.84 -21.13
CA GLU A 85 3.71 -3.69 -22.01
C GLU A 85 2.53 -3.56 -22.98
N LEU A 86 2.05 -4.67 -23.54
CA LEU A 86 0.84 -4.70 -24.36
C LEU A 86 -0.40 -4.30 -23.55
N THR A 87 -0.50 -4.75 -22.31
CA THR A 87 -1.60 -4.38 -21.41
C THR A 87 -1.63 -2.89 -21.15
N LEU A 88 -0.48 -2.30 -20.82
CA LEU A 88 -0.36 -0.84 -20.64
C LEU A 88 -0.69 -0.07 -21.92
N TYR A 89 -0.37 -0.63 -23.08
CA TYR A 89 -0.77 -0.04 -24.36
C TYR A 89 -2.29 -0.06 -24.55
N GLY A 90 -2.97 -1.15 -24.20
CA GLY A 90 -4.44 -1.20 -24.20
C GLY A 90 -5.05 -0.20 -23.22
N TYR A 91 -4.48 -0.09 -22.02
CA TYR A 91 -4.92 0.88 -21.02
C TYR A 91 -4.72 2.34 -21.44
N SER A 92 -3.70 2.67 -22.25
CA SER A 92 -3.54 4.04 -22.75
C SER A 92 -4.76 4.50 -23.54
N PHE A 93 -5.38 3.63 -24.34
CA PHE A 93 -6.65 3.94 -25.04
C PHE A 93 -7.84 3.99 -24.07
N LEU A 94 -7.87 3.11 -23.09
CA LEU A 94 -8.96 3.07 -22.10
C LEU A 94 -9.01 4.36 -21.27
N TRP A 95 -7.87 4.89 -20.86
CA TRP A 95 -7.75 6.15 -20.10
C TRP A 95 -8.13 7.36 -20.95
N GLU A 96 -7.89 7.33 -22.26
CA GLU A 96 -8.34 8.33 -23.21
C GLU A 96 -9.82 8.18 -23.61
N ASN A 97 -10.54 7.23 -22.99
CA ASN A 97 -11.92 6.87 -23.31
C ASN A 97 -12.11 6.39 -24.76
N ASN A 98 -11.04 5.95 -25.42
CA ASN A 98 -11.10 5.30 -26.73
C ASN A 98 -11.38 3.81 -26.56
N LEU A 99 -12.63 3.49 -26.23
CA LEU A 99 -13.05 2.15 -25.84
C LEU A 99 -12.92 1.13 -26.97
N LYS A 100 -13.12 1.57 -28.21
CA LYS A 100 -13.00 0.68 -29.38
C LYS A 100 -11.59 0.15 -29.54
N ASP A 101 -10.60 1.03 -29.51
CA ASP A 101 -9.20 0.65 -29.69
C ASP A 101 -8.68 -0.13 -28.47
N ALA A 102 -9.09 0.24 -27.25
CA ALA A 102 -8.79 -0.51 -26.06
C ALA A 102 -9.28 -1.96 -26.15
N ILE A 103 -10.54 -2.19 -26.51
CA ILE A 103 -11.13 -3.51 -26.70
C ILE A 103 -10.39 -4.31 -27.78
N SER A 104 -9.98 -3.66 -28.87
CA SER A 104 -9.23 -4.31 -29.95
C SER A 104 -7.86 -4.80 -29.47
N ILE A 105 -7.13 -3.98 -28.71
CA ILE A 105 -5.83 -4.37 -28.14
C ILE A 105 -5.99 -5.45 -27.04
N PHE A 106 -6.97 -5.33 -26.15
CA PHE A 106 -7.21 -6.39 -25.18
C PHE A 106 -7.64 -7.70 -25.85
N GLY A 107 -8.34 -7.63 -26.99
CA GLY A 107 -8.61 -8.79 -27.84
C GLY A 107 -7.34 -9.44 -28.39
N LEU A 108 -6.38 -8.65 -28.87
CA LEU A 108 -5.07 -9.13 -29.26
C LEU A 108 -4.35 -9.81 -28.09
N ILE A 109 -4.37 -9.21 -26.90
CA ILE A 109 -3.70 -9.76 -25.72
C ILE A 109 -4.33 -11.12 -25.33
N ILE A 110 -5.65 -11.25 -25.36
CA ILE A 110 -6.32 -12.53 -25.10
C ILE A 110 -5.91 -13.59 -26.12
N ALA A 111 -5.76 -13.22 -27.40
CA ALA A 111 -5.32 -14.16 -28.45
C ALA A 111 -3.86 -14.60 -28.25
N GLU A 112 -3.00 -13.70 -27.81
CA GLU A 112 -1.58 -13.96 -27.59
C GLU A 112 -1.31 -14.69 -26.26
N PHE A 113 -2.09 -14.38 -25.21
CA PHE A 113 -1.95 -14.90 -23.83
C PHE A 113 -3.27 -15.53 -23.34
N PRO A 114 -3.75 -16.61 -23.95
CA PRO A 114 -5.09 -17.14 -23.70
C PRO A 114 -5.30 -17.73 -22.29
N ILE A 115 -4.22 -17.94 -21.54
CA ILE A 115 -4.27 -18.42 -20.15
C ILE A 115 -4.02 -17.30 -19.12
N SER A 116 -3.90 -16.05 -19.55
CA SER A 116 -3.71 -14.90 -18.66
C SER A 116 -5.02 -14.43 -18.06
N ALA A 117 -5.18 -14.56 -16.76
CA ALA A 117 -6.31 -13.98 -16.03
C ALA A 117 -6.37 -12.45 -16.20
N ASN A 118 -5.21 -11.79 -16.27
CA ASN A 118 -5.09 -10.35 -16.43
C ASN A 118 -5.64 -9.86 -17.80
N ALA A 119 -5.41 -10.61 -18.87
CA ALA A 119 -5.92 -10.27 -20.20
C ALA A 119 -7.45 -10.23 -20.23
N TYR A 120 -8.10 -11.22 -19.61
CA TYR A 120 -9.57 -11.26 -19.50
C TYR A 120 -10.11 -10.19 -18.56
N ASP A 121 -9.37 -9.86 -17.53
CA ASP A 121 -9.71 -8.79 -16.62
C ASP A 121 -9.75 -7.43 -17.30
N SER A 122 -8.68 -7.06 -17.97
CA SER A 122 -8.56 -5.81 -18.71
C SER A 122 -9.68 -5.65 -19.76
N MET A 123 -10.05 -6.75 -20.42
CA MET A 123 -11.21 -6.77 -21.33
C MET A 123 -12.53 -6.54 -20.58
N GLY A 124 -12.70 -7.13 -19.40
CA GLY A 124 -13.86 -6.92 -18.54
C GLY A 124 -14.01 -5.45 -18.13
N GLU A 125 -12.91 -4.80 -17.78
CA GLU A 125 -12.88 -3.38 -17.44
C GLU A 125 -13.26 -2.49 -18.63
N ALA A 126 -12.73 -2.77 -19.80
CA ALA A 126 -13.09 -2.03 -21.02
C ALA A 126 -14.59 -2.13 -21.35
N TYR A 127 -15.19 -3.32 -21.23
CA TYR A 127 -16.65 -3.46 -21.42
C TYR A 127 -17.45 -2.82 -20.30
N LEU A 128 -16.96 -2.81 -19.06
CA LEU A 128 -17.62 -2.11 -17.95
C LEU A 128 -17.66 -0.60 -18.23
N GLN A 129 -16.56 -0.02 -18.67
CA GLN A 129 -16.50 1.39 -19.05
C GLN A 129 -17.36 1.69 -20.29
N ALA A 130 -17.48 0.74 -21.21
CA ALA A 130 -18.40 0.80 -22.36
C ALA A 130 -19.88 0.62 -21.94
N LYS A 131 -20.18 0.44 -20.65
CA LYS A 131 -21.52 0.18 -20.09
C LYS A 131 -22.15 -1.12 -20.59
N ASP A 132 -21.37 -2.05 -21.15
CA ASP A 132 -21.81 -3.41 -21.50
C ASP A 132 -21.54 -4.35 -20.32
N SER A 133 -22.39 -4.25 -19.29
CA SER A 133 -22.28 -5.06 -18.08
C SER A 133 -22.35 -6.56 -18.35
N THR A 134 -23.03 -6.99 -19.42
CA THR A 134 -23.16 -8.40 -19.78
C THR A 134 -21.83 -8.97 -20.22
N LYS A 135 -21.13 -8.30 -21.15
CA LYS A 135 -19.81 -8.72 -21.59
C LYS A 135 -18.79 -8.55 -20.47
N ALA A 136 -18.83 -7.45 -19.72
CA ALA A 136 -17.97 -7.27 -18.57
C ALA A 136 -18.03 -8.46 -17.60
N LEU A 137 -19.24 -8.91 -17.24
CA LEU A 137 -19.42 -10.08 -16.37
C LEU A 137 -18.86 -11.37 -16.98
N GLN A 138 -18.99 -11.59 -18.28
CA GLN A 138 -18.42 -12.76 -18.95
C GLN A 138 -16.90 -12.80 -18.85
N PHE A 139 -16.24 -11.67 -19.13
CA PHE A 139 -14.78 -11.57 -19.09
C PHE A 139 -14.25 -11.64 -17.66
N TYR A 140 -14.86 -10.95 -16.70
CA TYR A 140 -14.49 -11.07 -15.29
C TYR A 140 -14.70 -12.48 -14.73
N ALA A 141 -15.77 -13.17 -15.12
CA ALA A 141 -16.00 -14.55 -14.72
C ALA A 141 -14.91 -15.48 -15.27
N LYS A 142 -14.44 -15.23 -16.51
CA LYS A 142 -13.34 -15.98 -17.10
C LYS A 142 -12.02 -15.72 -16.42
N SER A 143 -11.71 -14.45 -16.09
CA SER A 143 -10.54 -14.08 -15.29
C SER A 143 -10.56 -14.76 -13.93
N LEU A 144 -11.70 -14.72 -13.22
CA LEU A 144 -11.84 -15.33 -11.90
C LEU A 144 -11.73 -16.88 -11.96
N GLN A 145 -12.19 -17.50 -13.05
CA GLN A 145 -12.01 -18.94 -13.27
C GLN A 145 -10.51 -19.32 -13.38
N MET A 146 -9.70 -18.44 -13.98
CA MET A 146 -8.24 -18.65 -14.13
C MET A 146 -7.46 -18.27 -12.89
N ASN A 147 -7.89 -17.26 -12.18
CA ASN A 147 -7.32 -16.82 -10.92
C ASN A 147 -8.42 -16.66 -9.85
N PRO A 148 -8.83 -17.75 -9.19
CA PRO A 148 -9.90 -17.74 -8.18
C PRO A 148 -9.57 -16.86 -6.97
N ASP A 149 -8.31 -16.52 -6.77
CA ASP A 149 -7.84 -15.71 -5.65
C ASP A 149 -7.93 -14.20 -5.91
N ASN A 150 -8.39 -13.80 -7.08
CA ASN A 150 -8.58 -12.39 -7.40
C ASN A 150 -9.92 -11.88 -6.83
N PHE A 151 -9.90 -11.55 -5.55
CA PHE A 151 -11.08 -11.03 -4.84
C PHE A 151 -11.59 -9.69 -5.38
N PHE A 152 -10.76 -8.89 -6.02
CA PHE A 152 -11.18 -7.60 -6.57
C PHE A 152 -12.32 -7.80 -7.58
N PHE A 153 -12.19 -8.78 -8.48
CA PHE A 153 -13.23 -9.07 -9.48
C PHE A 153 -14.49 -9.66 -8.88
N PHE A 154 -14.37 -10.38 -7.79
CA PHE A 154 -15.55 -10.80 -7.06
C PHE A 154 -16.41 -9.59 -6.66
N PHE A 155 -15.80 -8.51 -6.16
CA PHE A 155 -16.53 -7.28 -5.81
C PHE A 155 -17.09 -6.57 -7.03
N VAL A 156 -16.35 -6.48 -8.13
CA VAL A 156 -16.85 -5.88 -9.38
C VAL A 156 -18.06 -6.66 -9.89
N ILE A 157 -17.98 -8.00 -9.93
CA ILE A 157 -19.08 -8.86 -10.32
C ILE A 157 -20.31 -8.66 -9.40
N GLN A 158 -20.11 -8.59 -8.08
CA GLN A 158 -21.19 -8.33 -7.14
C GLN A 158 -21.82 -6.95 -7.37
N LYS A 159 -21.01 -5.92 -7.60
CA LYS A 159 -21.51 -4.58 -7.89
C LYS A 159 -22.32 -4.51 -9.19
N ILE A 160 -21.91 -5.24 -10.22
CA ILE A 160 -22.66 -5.31 -11.49
C ILE A 160 -23.96 -6.10 -11.31
N LYS A 161 -23.92 -7.24 -10.61
CA LYS A 161 -25.10 -8.10 -10.37
C LYS A 161 -26.12 -7.47 -9.43
N PHE A 162 -25.66 -6.67 -8.48
CA PHE A 162 -26.48 -6.05 -7.44
C PHE A 162 -26.23 -4.53 -7.36
N PRO A 163 -26.56 -3.77 -8.41
CA PRO A 163 -26.24 -2.35 -8.50
C PRO A 163 -26.90 -1.49 -7.41
N ASN A 164 -28.00 -1.98 -6.85
CA ASN A 164 -28.74 -1.30 -5.79
C ASN A 164 -28.24 -1.61 -4.36
N ASN A 165 -27.24 -2.47 -4.21
CA ASN A 165 -26.61 -2.69 -2.92
C ASN A 165 -25.85 -1.45 -2.49
N LYS A 166 -26.46 -0.67 -1.60
CA LYS A 166 -25.81 0.50 -1.01
C LYS A 166 -24.63 0.04 -0.17
N PRO A 167 -23.39 0.52 -0.45
CA PRO A 167 -22.26 0.20 0.41
C PRO A 167 -22.52 0.71 1.83
N LEU A 168 -22.13 -0.10 2.82
CA LEU A 168 -22.21 0.31 4.21
C LEU A 168 -21.38 1.58 4.42
N THR A 169 -21.92 2.52 5.20
CA THR A 169 -21.14 3.67 5.68
C THR A 169 -20.00 3.22 6.59
N ALA A 170 -18.99 4.07 6.78
CA ALA A 170 -17.87 3.77 7.68
C ALA A 170 -18.38 3.42 9.09
N LYS A 171 -19.39 4.16 9.60
CA LYS A 171 -19.99 3.90 10.90
C LYS A 171 -20.71 2.55 10.96
N GLU A 172 -21.48 2.19 9.93
CA GLU A 172 -22.14 0.88 9.84
C GLU A 172 -21.14 -0.26 9.79
N LYS A 173 -20.03 -0.11 9.03
CA LYS A 173 -18.94 -1.09 9.00
C LYS A 173 -18.27 -1.24 10.36
N PHE A 174 -17.95 -0.11 11.00
CA PHE A 174 -17.23 -0.08 12.27
C PHE A 174 -17.89 -0.92 13.36
N SER A 175 -19.19 -0.74 13.56
CA SER A 175 -19.95 -1.39 14.63
C SER A 175 -20.61 -2.71 14.20
N LYS A 176 -20.47 -3.14 12.94
CA LYS A 176 -21.12 -4.36 12.46
C LYS A 176 -20.46 -5.58 13.09
N VAL A 177 -21.30 -6.49 13.59
CA VAL A 177 -20.91 -7.81 14.06
C VAL A 177 -21.24 -8.83 12.99
N TYR A 178 -20.27 -9.66 12.62
CA TYR A 178 -20.46 -10.76 11.69
C TYR A 178 -20.39 -12.09 12.41
N ASP A 179 -20.73 -13.18 11.72
CA ASP A 179 -20.65 -14.52 12.27
C ASP A 179 -19.24 -14.86 12.76
N LYS A 180 -19.15 -15.36 14.00
CA LYS A 180 -17.88 -15.74 14.62
C LYS A 180 -17.12 -16.77 13.80
N ASN A 181 -17.80 -17.80 13.28
CA ASN A 181 -17.15 -18.85 12.51
C ASN A 181 -16.63 -18.29 11.16
N GLY A 182 -17.32 -17.30 10.59
CA GLY A 182 -16.84 -16.55 9.43
C GLY A 182 -15.53 -15.84 9.74
N TYR A 183 -15.46 -15.09 10.84
CA TYR A 183 -14.23 -14.41 11.27
C TYR A 183 -13.06 -15.38 11.53
N LEU A 184 -13.34 -16.53 12.16
CA LEU A 184 -12.31 -17.55 12.40
C LEU A 184 -11.77 -18.12 11.08
N ALA A 185 -12.66 -18.43 10.14
CA ALA A 185 -12.28 -18.91 8.80
C ALA A 185 -11.46 -17.86 8.02
N ASP A 186 -11.80 -16.58 8.16
CA ASP A 186 -11.08 -15.48 7.50
C ASP A 186 -9.67 -15.29 8.08
N LEU A 187 -9.48 -15.46 9.38
CA LEU A 187 -8.14 -15.43 9.99
C LEU A 187 -7.27 -16.59 9.49
N ASP A 188 -7.85 -17.80 9.34
CA ASP A 188 -7.15 -18.94 8.76
C ASP A 188 -6.79 -18.68 7.30
N GLN A 189 -7.72 -18.14 6.52
CA GLN A 189 -7.49 -17.77 5.11
C GLN A 189 -6.42 -16.69 4.99
N LEU A 190 -6.46 -15.64 5.83
CA LEU A 190 -5.44 -14.60 5.86
C LEU A 190 -4.05 -15.20 6.09
N GLY A 191 -3.93 -16.06 7.10
CA GLY A 191 -2.67 -16.72 7.41
C GLY A 191 -2.17 -17.59 6.26
N GLN A 192 -3.05 -18.40 5.66
CA GLN A 192 -2.72 -19.23 4.52
C GLN A 192 -2.26 -18.40 3.32
N LYS A 193 -2.99 -17.31 2.97
CA LYS A 193 -2.64 -16.46 1.85
C LYS A 193 -1.31 -15.73 2.06
N LEU A 194 -1.05 -15.22 3.26
CA LEU A 194 0.25 -14.64 3.58
C LEU A 194 1.39 -15.65 3.38
N MET A 195 1.22 -16.91 3.81
CA MET A 195 2.26 -17.93 3.64
C MET A 195 2.44 -18.41 2.20
N THR A 196 1.40 -18.40 1.37
CA THR A 196 1.44 -18.98 0.02
C THR A 196 1.67 -17.95 -1.09
N VAL A 197 1.20 -16.72 -0.90
CA VAL A 197 1.26 -15.67 -1.93
C VAL A 197 2.36 -14.65 -1.66
N HIS A 198 2.61 -14.32 -0.37
CA HIS A 198 3.64 -13.34 -0.04
C HIS A 198 5.04 -13.93 -0.25
N PRO A 199 5.93 -13.28 -1.02
CA PRO A 199 7.23 -13.86 -1.42
C PRO A 199 8.13 -14.27 -0.25
N HIS A 200 8.01 -13.57 0.89
CA HIS A 200 8.90 -13.72 2.03
C HIS A 200 8.18 -13.58 3.39
N ALA A 201 6.94 -14.09 3.52
CA ALA A 201 6.14 -13.96 4.75
C ALA A 201 6.86 -14.45 6.02
N LEU A 202 7.66 -15.50 5.89
CA LEU A 202 8.36 -16.14 7.00
C LEU A 202 9.84 -15.74 7.11
N LYS A 203 10.23 -14.61 6.50
CA LYS A 203 11.63 -14.13 6.54
C LYS A 203 12.06 -13.69 7.94
N PHE A 204 11.16 -13.07 8.70
CA PHE A 204 11.47 -12.45 9.99
C PHE A 204 10.71 -13.09 11.16
N ILE A 205 9.94 -14.13 10.90
CA ILE A 205 9.17 -14.88 11.89
C ILE A 205 9.21 -16.37 11.55
N SER A 206 9.32 -17.26 12.53
CA SER A 206 9.18 -18.69 12.27
C SER A 206 7.73 -19.06 11.95
N LYS A 207 7.54 -20.12 11.15
CA LYS A 207 6.19 -20.63 10.82
C LYS A 207 5.39 -20.96 12.09
N GLU A 208 6.03 -21.57 13.06
CA GLU A 208 5.41 -21.94 14.34
C GLU A 208 4.91 -20.69 15.09
N GLN A 209 5.76 -19.67 15.22
CA GLN A 209 5.37 -18.42 15.89
C GLN A 209 4.27 -17.68 15.11
N PHE A 210 4.33 -17.69 13.77
CA PHE A 210 3.31 -17.08 12.93
C PHE A 210 1.94 -17.75 13.13
N LEU A 211 1.89 -19.09 13.10
CA LEU A 211 0.65 -19.85 13.34
C LEU A 211 0.12 -19.62 14.76
N LYS A 212 1.02 -19.57 15.76
CA LYS A 212 0.64 -19.26 17.14
C LYS A 212 0.02 -17.85 17.25
N ASN A 213 0.54 -16.88 16.52
CA ASN A 213 -0.04 -15.53 16.48
C ASN A 213 -1.48 -15.55 15.93
N ILE A 214 -1.75 -16.35 14.90
CA ILE A 214 -3.09 -16.53 14.35
C ILE A 214 -4.03 -17.13 15.41
N GLU A 215 -3.62 -18.24 16.04
CA GLU A 215 -4.44 -18.90 17.08
C GLU A 215 -4.69 -17.96 18.27
N ASN A 216 -3.71 -17.17 18.69
CA ASN A 216 -3.89 -16.15 19.73
C ASN A 216 -4.95 -15.10 19.34
N LYS A 217 -5.00 -14.69 18.06
CA LYS A 217 -6.03 -13.74 17.61
C LYS A 217 -7.39 -14.40 17.47
N LYS A 218 -7.46 -15.65 17.01
CA LYS A 218 -8.70 -16.44 16.97
C LYS A 218 -9.33 -16.59 18.35
N SER A 219 -8.54 -16.79 19.40
CA SER A 219 -9.03 -16.91 20.78
C SER A 219 -9.70 -15.65 21.33
N LEU A 220 -9.45 -14.48 20.72
CA LEU A 220 -10.05 -13.20 21.09
C LEU A 220 -11.40 -12.95 20.39
N ILE A 221 -11.74 -13.74 19.37
CA ILE A 221 -12.98 -13.57 18.59
C ILE A 221 -14.17 -14.14 19.38
N THR A 222 -15.18 -13.32 19.54
CA THR A 222 -16.45 -13.67 20.21
C THR A 222 -17.63 -13.38 19.29
N ASP A 223 -18.83 -13.80 19.68
CA ASP A 223 -20.07 -13.49 18.96
C ASP A 223 -20.44 -11.98 19.00
N LYS A 224 -19.68 -11.19 19.78
CA LYS A 224 -19.86 -9.73 19.90
C LYS A 224 -18.74 -8.95 19.19
N THR A 225 -17.76 -9.64 18.63
CA THR A 225 -16.62 -8.99 17.97
C THR A 225 -17.12 -8.15 16.80
N THR A 226 -16.86 -6.86 16.85
CA THR A 226 -17.18 -5.92 15.78
C THR A 226 -16.18 -6.03 14.61
N TYR A 227 -16.57 -5.54 13.45
CA TYR A 227 -15.67 -5.49 12.29
C TYR A 227 -14.40 -4.68 12.57
N ALA A 228 -14.50 -3.59 13.34
CA ALA A 228 -13.33 -2.80 13.70
C ALA A 228 -12.33 -3.56 14.58
N GLU A 229 -12.82 -4.30 15.58
CA GLU A 229 -11.97 -5.17 16.42
C GLU A 229 -11.35 -6.31 15.60
N PHE A 230 -12.16 -6.92 14.73
CA PHE A 230 -11.66 -7.96 13.82
C PHE A 230 -10.56 -7.43 12.89
N ALA A 231 -10.76 -6.27 12.26
CA ALA A 231 -9.76 -5.62 11.41
C ALA A 231 -8.46 -5.32 12.18
N TRP A 232 -8.57 -4.92 13.46
CA TRP A 232 -7.42 -4.73 14.33
C TRP A 232 -6.65 -6.03 14.57
N HIS A 233 -7.34 -7.15 14.78
CA HIS A 233 -6.70 -8.47 14.92
C HIS A 233 -6.02 -8.92 13.61
N CYS A 234 -6.66 -8.72 12.47
CA CYS A 234 -6.05 -8.98 11.15
C CYS A 234 -4.75 -8.18 10.96
N ASN A 235 -4.78 -6.89 11.34
CA ASN A 235 -3.61 -6.03 11.20
C ASN A 235 -2.42 -6.50 12.05
N ALA A 236 -2.65 -7.07 13.23
CA ALA A 236 -1.59 -7.67 14.03
C ALA A 236 -0.92 -8.88 13.34
N ILE A 237 -1.72 -9.73 12.68
CA ILE A 237 -1.21 -10.87 11.91
C ILE A 237 -0.36 -10.37 10.74
N ILE A 238 -0.85 -9.37 10.00
CA ILE A 238 -0.14 -8.74 8.88
C ILE A 238 1.17 -8.10 9.37
N ALA A 239 1.13 -7.36 10.48
CA ALA A 239 2.32 -6.70 11.03
C ALA A 239 3.39 -7.71 11.47
N SER A 240 2.98 -8.91 11.92
CA SER A 240 3.89 -9.93 12.45
C SER A 240 4.86 -10.52 11.42
N ILE A 241 4.54 -10.44 10.11
CA ILE A 241 5.47 -10.91 9.05
C ILE A 241 6.66 -9.97 8.82
N GLY A 242 6.61 -8.75 9.37
CA GLY A 242 7.71 -7.79 9.28
C GLY A 242 7.96 -7.29 7.84
N CYS A 243 6.92 -7.08 7.04
CA CYS A 243 7.01 -6.52 5.69
C CYS A 243 6.35 -5.14 5.64
N SER A 244 7.11 -4.09 5.32
CA SER A 244 6.60 -2.71 5.22
C SER A 244 5.68 -2.49 4.01
N HIS A 245 5.69 -3.39 3.03
CA HIS A 245 4.88 -3.32 1.81
C HIS A 245 3.53 -4.06 1.93
N THR A 246 3.28 -4.70 3.08
CA THR A 246 2.03 -5.43 3.31
C THR A 246 1.29 -4.80 4.48
N ALA A 247 0.16 -4.16 4.19
CA ALA A 247 -0.64 -3.47 5.19
C ALA A 247 -2.13 -3.66 4.91
N SER A 248 -2.96 -3.48 5.95
CA SER A 248 -4.41 -3.40 5.80
C SER A 248 -4.84 -1.96 5.53
N SER A 249 -5.56 -1.72 4.45
CA SER A 249 -6.12 -0.40 4.14
C SER A 249 -7.11 0.10 5.19
N THR A 250 -7.81 -0.80 5.87
CA THR A 250 -8.77 -0.48 6.95
C THR A 250 -8.10 0.25 8.12
N MET A 251 -6.82 -0.02 8.37
CA MET A 251 -6.04 0.57 9.45
C MET A 251 -5.16 1.74 8.99
N GLN A 252 -5.16 2.04 7.70
CA GLN A 252 -4.50 3.22 7.16
C GLN A 252 -5.46 4.40 7.25
N ASN A 253 -5.17 5.33 8.12
CA ASN A 253 -5.98 6.54 8.29
C ASN A 253 -5.48 7.72 7.43
N ASP A 254 -4.64 7.45 6.47
CA ASP A 254 -4.03 8.40 5.54
C ASP A 254 -5.08 9.06 4.65
N TYR A 255 -6.18 8.33 4.41
CA TYR A 255 -7.27 8.76 3.55
C TYR A 255 -8.59 8.62 4.30
N ASN A 256 -9.28 9.74 4.53
CA ASN A 256 -10.57 9.79 5.23
C ASN A 256 -11.61 8.81 4.69
N GLU A 257 -11.55 8.50 3.41
CA GLU A 257 -12.46 7.58 2.72
C GLU A 257 -12.26 6.10 3.09
N PHE A 258 -11.08 5.72 3.61
CA PHE A 258 -10.79 4.35 4.01
C PHE A 258 -10.85 4.12 5.52
N SER A 259 -10.89 5.19 6.31
CA SER A 259 -11.02 5.06 7.75
C SER A 259 -12.42 4.65 8.14
N ILE A 260 -12.51 3.58 8.94
CA ILE A 260 -13.80 3.15 9.54
C ILE A 260 -14.01 3.71 10.93
N LEU A 261 -13.05 4.45 11.50
CA LEU A 261 -13.15 4.99 12.85
C LEU A 261 -14.09 6.20 12.89
N PRO A 262 -15.22 6.13 13.60
CA PRO A 262 -16.10 7.29 13.78
C PRO A 262 -15.44 8.38 14.63
N ILE A 263 -15.84 9.64 14.40
CA ILE A 263 -15.31 10.79 15.16
C ILE A 263 -15.51 10.62 16.67
N GLU A 264 -16.65 10.08 17.07
CA GLU A 264 -16.96 9.84 18.50
C GLU A 264 -16.03 8.84 19.20
N ASN A 265 -15.31 8.02 18.44
CA ASN A 265 -14.31 7.08 18.94
C ASN A 265 -12.87 7.58 18.74
N SER A 266 -12.69 8.73 18.09
CA SER A 266 -11.36 9.28 17.83
C SER A 266 -10.73 9.84 19.11
N PHE A 267 -9.44 9.62 19.27
CA PHE A 267 -8.68 10.24 20.36
C PHE A 267 -8.61 11.76 20.15
N PRO A 268 -9.04 12.58 21.13
CA PRO A 268 -9.30 13.99 20.93
C PRO A 268 -8.07 14.91 21.09
N LEU A 269 -6.86 14.37 20.94
CA LEU A 269 -5.60 15.12 20.98
C LEU A 269 -4.72 14.70 19.80
N GLN A 270 -3.90 15.61 19.29
CA GLN A 270 -2.74 15.24 18.48
C GLN A 270 -1.54 15.07 19.41
N VAL A 271 -0.91 13.92 19.32
CA VAL A 271 0.22 13.55 20.17
C VAL A 271 1.42 13.12 19.33
N ARG A 272 2.61 13.21 19.91
CA ARG A 272 3.85 12.78 19.28
C ARG A 272 4.72 12.01 20.26
N LEU A 273 5.32 10.95 19.78
CA LEU A 273 6.29 10.17 20.51
C LEU A 273 7.68 10.74 20.28
N ILE A 274 8.34 11.18 21.34
CA ILE A 274 9.70 11.73 21.34
C ILE A 274 10.47 11.04 22.47
N ASN A 275 11.59 10.38 22.17
CA ASN A 275 12.40 9.67 23.14
C ASN A 275 11.60 8.71 24.05
N LYS A 276 10.65 7.99 23.48
CA LYS A 276 9.72 7.07 24.16
C LYS A 276 8.69 7.75 25.09
N GLN A 277 8.61 9.06 25.11
CA GLN A 277 7.63 9.81 25.88
C GLN A 277 6.57 10.39 24.94
N LEU A 278 5.30 10.40 25.36
CA LEU A 278 4.17 10.84 24.56
C LEU A 278 3.80 12.27 24.94
N PHE A 279 3.92 13.19 24.02
CA PHE A 279 3.65 14.60 24.24
C PHE A 279 2.43 15.10 23.44
N VAL A 280 1.66 15.98 24.04
CA VAL A 280 0.61 16.74 23.34
C VAL A 280 1.28 17.74 22.38
N VAL A 281 0.95 17.67 21.10
CA VAL A 281 1.40 18.64 20.09
C VAL A 281 0.29 19.59 19.67
N ASN A 282 -0.97 19.14 19.78
CA ASN A 282 -2.14 19.99 19.62
C ASN A 282 -3.26 19.48 20.55
N PRO A 283 -3.74 20.30 21.50
CA PRO A 283 -4.82 19.91 22.39
C PRO A 283 -6.20 19.87 21.70
N MET A 284 -6.31 20.33 20.45
CA MET A 284 -7.56 20.42 19.69
C MET A 284 -8.64 21.22 20.49
N ASN A 285 -9.78 20.57 20.77
CA ASN A 285 -10.85 21.20 21.59
C ASN A 285 -10.66 20.97 23.10
N ASN A 286 -9.46 20.61 23.57
CA ASN A 286 -9.14 20.36 24.97
C ASN A 286 -8.08 21.34 25.53
N ALA A 287 -7.96 22.54 24.94
CA ALA A 287 -6.95 23.54 25.36
C ALA A 287 -7.16 24.08 26.79
N ASP A 288 -8.36 23.94 27.34
CA ASP A 288 -8.71 24.21 28.73
C ASP A 288 -8.25 23.10 29.70
N MET A 289 -8.08 21.89 29.19
CA MET A 289 -7.72 20.68 29.96
C MET A 289 -6.22 20.38 29.92
N VAL A 290 -5.61 20.44 28.75
CA VAL A 290 -4.21 20.08 28.49
C VAL A 290 -3.51 21.12 27.61
N LYS A 291 -2.17 21.16 27.68
CA LYS A 291 -1.36 22.15 26.94
C LYS A 291 -0.40 21.44 25.99
N VAL A 292 0.04 22.15 24.97
CA VAL A 292 1.16 21.72 24.13
C VAL A 292 2.39 21.47 25.01
N LYS A 293 3.09 20.39 24.75
CA LYS A 293 4.23 19.84 25.52
C LYS A 293 3.87 19.12 26.81
N ASP A 294 2.61 19.01 27.18
CA ASP A 294 2.24 18.12 28.31
C ASP A 294 2.64 16.67 27.98
N GLU A 295 3.35 16.01 28.88
CA GLU A 295 3.71 14.59 28.79
C GLU A 295 2.58 13.73 29.31
N ILE A 296 2.04 12.82 28.47
CA ILE A 296 0.99 11.88 28.83
C ILE A 296 1.63 10.61 29.38
N LEU A 297 1.30 10.29 30.63
CA LEU A 297 1.80 9.10 31.33
C LEU A 297 0.90 7.88 31.13
N SER A 298 -0.42 8.10 31.07
CA SER A 298 -1.39 7.03 30.78
C SER A 298 -2.61 7.54 30.06
N ILE A 299 -3.32 6.64 29.38
CA ILE A 299 -4.61 6.89 28.71
C ILE A 299 -5.57 5.78 29.16
N ASN A 300 -6.73 6.12 29.67
CA ASN A 300 -7.74 5.21 30.21
C ASN A 300 -7.13 4.15 31.15
N GLY A 301 -6.24 4.58 32.04
CA GLY A 301 -5.58 3.72 33.02
C GLY A 301 -4.47 2.82 32.45
N ILE A 302 -4.20 2.86 31.14
CA ILE A 302 -3.11 2.10 30.53
C ILE A 302 -1.89 3.03 30.40
N GLU A 303 -0.76 2.61 30.98
CA GLU A 303 0.51 3.33 30.87
C GLU A 303 0.93 3.50 29.41
N THR A 304 1.48 4.66 29.07
CA THR A 304 1.90 5.00 27.72
C THR A 304 2.84 3.95 27.10
N GLN A 305 3.81 3.43 27.86
CA GLN A 305 4.75 2.43 27.32
C GLN A 305 4.05 1.12 26.96
N LYS A 306 3.09 0.67 27.78
CA LYS A 306 2.30 -0.53 27.50
C LYS A 306 1.38 -0.30 26.30
N LEU A 307 0.74 0.87 26.21
CA LEU A 307 -0.10 1.25 25.08
C LEU A 307 0.69 1.28 23.76
N LEU A 308 1.88 1.86 23.79
CA LEU A 308 2.77 1.91 22.61
C LEU A 308 3.23 0.50 22.18
N SER A 309 3.52 -0.39 23.14
CA SER A 309 3.83 -1.79 22.81
C SER A 309 2.68 -2.45 22.04
N ILE A 310 1.44 -2.31 22.52
CA ILE A 310 0.25 -2.82 21.83
C ILE A 310 0.13 -2.24 20.42
N ILE A 311 0.28 -0.92 20.27
CA ILE A 311 0.21 -0.26 18.96
C ILE A 311 1.31 -0.77 18.02
N PHE A 312 2.53 -0.91 18.52
CA PHE A 312 3.68 -1.35 17.70
C PHE A 312 3.59 -2.82 17.27
N ASP A 313 2.91 -3.67 18.03
CA ASP A 313 2.59 -5.04 17.61
C ASP A 313 1.60 -5.08 16.42
N HIS A 314 0.84 -4.01 16.21
CA HIS A 314 -0.09 -3.84 15.12
C HIS A 314 0.43 -2.91 14.00
N THR A 315 1.66 -2.38 14.15
CA THR A 315 2.25 -1.45 13.19
C THR A 315 3.21 -2.17 12.27
N VAL A 316 2.92 -2.15 10.97
CA VAL A 316 3.79 -2.76 9.96
C VAL A 316 5.13 -2.02 9.87
N SER A 317 6.21 -2.76 9.74
CA SER A 317 7.56 -2.24 9.50
C SER A 317 8.39 -3.32 8.82
N GLN A 318 9.51 -2.92 8.21
CA GLN A 318 10.47 -3.92 7.74
C GLN A 318 11.18 -4.53 8.95
N ALA A 319 11.05 -5.84 9.12
CA ALA A 319 11.50 -6.56 10.32
C ALA A 319 10.97 -5.89 11.62
N ASN A 320 11.86 -5.61 12.57
CA ASN A 320 11.52 -4.95 13.84
C ASN A 320 12.08 -3.53 13.94
N ILE A 321 12.10 -2.77 12.81
CA ILE A 321 12.64 -1.42 12.80
C ILE A 321 11.73 -0.48 13.60
N GLN A 322 12.16 -0.15 14.82
CA GLN A 322 11.40 0.69 15.75
C GLN A 322 11.25 2.13 15.24
N THR A 323 12.27 2.68 14.57
CA THR A 323 12.22 4.03 14.01
C THR A 323 11.12 4.17 12.96
N ALA A 324 10.88 3.13 12.15
CA ALA A 324 9.78 3.12 11.18
C ALA A 324 8.41 3.10 11.88
N LYS A 325 8.26 2.32 12.98
CA LYS A 325 7.04 2.28 13.78
C LYS A 325 6.76 3.62 14.46
N ILE A 326 7.80 4.24 15.02
CA ILE A 326 7.71 5.56 15.65
C ILE A 326 7.33 6.62 14.61
N GLN A 327 7.98 6.59 13.45
CA GLN A 327 7.67 7.51 12.35
C GLN A 327 6.21 7.38 11.92
N ARG A 328 5.73 6.16 11.71
CA ARG A 328 4.33 5.90 11.32
C ARG A 328 3.35 6.35 12.41
N PHE A 329 3.64 6.05 13.67
CA PHE A 329 2.83 6.54 14.80
C PHE A 329 2.76 8.08 14.80
N ASN A 330 3.90 8.75 14.64
CA ASN A 330 3.98 10.21 14.64
C ASN A 330 3.30 10.85 13.42
N THR A 331 3.30 10.18 12.27
CA THR A 331 2.64 10.65 11.05
C THR A 331 1.11 10.62 11.21
N PHE A 332 0.58 9.55 11.80
CA PHE A 332 -0.86 9.35 11.95
C PHE A 332 -1.39 9.68 13.34
N PHE A 333 -0.57 10.34 14.14
CA PHE A 333 -0.90 10.79 15.49
C PHE A 333 -1.58 9.72 16.34
N ALA A 334 -2.80 10.01 16.75
CA ALA A 334 -3.56 9.19 17.69
C ALA A 334 -4.46 8.13 17.02
N ALA A 335 -4.37 7.94 15.72
CA ALA A 335 -5.32 7.11 14.97
C ALA A 335 -5.42 5.66 15.47
N GLN A 336 -4.33 5.07 15.97
CA GLN A 336 -4.31 3.70 16.48
C GLN A 336 -4.61 3.60 17.98
N ILE A 337 -4.57 4.71 18.75
CA ILE A 337 -4.81 4.71 20.18
C ILE A 337 -6.19 4.14 20.52
N PRO A 338 -7.30 4.55 19.87
CA PRO A 338 -8.62 3.99 20.16
C PRO A 338 -8.69 2.47 20.02
N TYR A 339 -8.10 1.94 18.97
CA TYR A 339 -8.08 0.48 18.73
C TYR A 339 -7.32 -0.27 19.82
N ALA A 340 -6.17 0.25 20.23
CA ALA A 340 -5.36 -0.35 21.30
C ALA A 340 -6.05 -0.31 22.68
N LEU A 341 -7.03 0.60 22.84
CA LEU A 341 -7.84 0.77 24.07
C LEU A 341 -9.21 0.06 24.01
N GLY A 342 -9.51 -0.72 22.94
CA GLY A 342 -10.80 -1.38 22.80
C GLY A 342 -11.92 -0.44 22.38
N LEU A 343 -11.59 0.59 21.59
CA LEU A 343 -12.54 1.48 20.92
C LEU A 343 -13.47 2.29 21.86
N PRO A 344 -12.94 2.93 22.92
CA PRO A 344 -13.75 3.69 23.85
C PRO A 344 -14.36 4.94 23.16
N LYS A 345 -15.43 5.48 23.76
CA LYS A 345 -16.06 6.75 23.34
C LYS A 345 -15.61 7.93 24.20
N THR A 346 -14.89 7.67 25.27
CA THR A 346 -14.39 8.69 26.21
C THR A 346 -12.94 8.39 26.55
N PHE A 347 -12.18 9.45 26.74
CA PHE A 347 -10.75 9.34 27.01
C PHE A 347 -10.40 10.14 28.26
N GLU A 348 -9.61 9.51 29.11
CA GLU A 348 -9.03 10.07 30.30
C GLU A 348 -7.51 9.99 30.18
N VAL A 349 -6.79 11.04 30.53
CA VAL A 349 -5.33 11.07 30.50
C VAL A 349 -4.76 11.44 31.87
N VAL A 350 -3.63 10.84 32.23
CA VAL A 350 -2.79 11.31 33.31
C VAL A 350 -1.62 12.05 32.70
N VAL A 351 -1.44 13.30 33.10
CA VAL A 351 -0.39 14.19 32.61
C VAL A 351 0.67 14.35 33.72
N LYS A 352 1.93 14.34 33.32
CA LYS A 352 3.05 14.56 34.24
C LYS A 352 2.91 15.93 34.95
N GLU A 353 3.29 15.96 36.20
CA GLU A 353 3.25 17.16 37.07
C GLU A 353 1.82 17.71 37.33
N ARG A 354 0.79 16.92 37.03
CA ARG A 354 -0.60 17.23 37.36
C ARG A 354 -1.21 16.18 38.28
N ASN A 355 -2.09 16.59 39.16
CA ASN A 355 -2.75 15.70 40.10
C ASN A 355 -3.98 15.04 39.47
N GLY A 356 -3.96 13.71 39.43
CA GLY A 356 -5.10 12.88 39.03
C GLY A 356 -5.37 12.83 37.53
N PRO A 357 -6.34 12.02 37.14
CA PRO A 357 -6.75 11.84 35.75
C PRO A 357 -7.57 13.04 35.26
N ILE A 358 -7.44 13.36 33.99
CA ILE A 358 -8.12 14.44 33.29
C ILE A 358 -9.05 13.82 32.26
N GLN A 359 -10.36 13.98 32.44
CA GLN A 359 -11.36 13.57 31.47
C GLN A 359 -11.39 14.55 30.29
N LEU A 360 -11.07 14.05 29.09
CA LEU A 360 -11.04 14.87 27.87
C LEU A 360 -12.46 15.12 27.31
N HIS A 361 -12.66 16.25 26.68
CA HIS A 361 -13.80 16.49 25.81
C HIS A 361 -13.73 15.55 24.59
N LYS A 362 -14.90 15.14 24.08
CA LYS A 362 -15.00 14.30 22.90
C LYS A 362 -14.41 15.00 21.68
N ALA A 363 -13.84 14.23 20.77
CA ALA A 363 -13.37 14.76 19.51
C ALA A 363 -14.51 15.38 18.70
N THR A 364 -14.30 16.58 18.18
CA THR A 364 -15.21 17.27 17.26
C THR A 364 -14.79 17.14 15.80
N LYS A 365 -13.53 16.79 15.58
CA LYS A 365 -12.94 16.45 14.28
C LYS A 365 -11.89 15.37 14.46
N MET A 366 -11.58 14.64 13.41
CA MET A 366 -10.45 13.72 13.43
C MET A 366 -9.13 14.51 13.42
N ALA A 367 -8.11 13.97 14.06
CA ALA A 367 -6.74 14.49 14.02
C ALA A 367 -6.07 14.09 12.70
N THR A 368 -6.56 14.62 11.58
CA THR A 368 -6.16 14.22 10.22
C THR A 368 -5.05 15.06 9.62
N GLU A 369 -4.66 16.15 10.27
CA GLU A 369 -3.53 16.94 9.81
C GLU A 369 -2.27 16.11 10.02
N LEU A 370 -1.71 15.61 8.93
CA LEU A 370 -0.42 14.96 8.92
C LEU A 370 0.63 15.94 9.45
N TYR A 371 1.41 15.50 10.44
CA TYR A 371 2.61 16.23 10.79
C TYR A 371 3.57 16.13 9.61
N ASN A 372 3.58 17.16 8.80
CA ASN A 372 4.53 17.33 7.70
C ASN A 372 5.48 18.47 8.09
N PRO A 373 6.57 18.19 8.84
CA PRO A 373 7.55 19.21 9.12
C PRO A 373 8.16 19.65 7.80
N SER A 374 8.52 20.94 7.71
CA SER A 374 9.40 21.39 6.62
C SER A 374 10.64 20.49 6.60
N ILE A 375 10.82 19.72 5.54
CA ILE A 375 11.87 18.71 5.43
C ILE A 375 13.22 19.40 5.21
N ASN A 376 13.19 20.56 4.55
CA ASN A 376 14.34 21.33 4.12
C ASN A 376 13.97 22.79 3.85
N SER A 377 14.95 23.66 3.63
CA SER A 377 14.72 25.08 3.36
C SER A 377 14.16 25.34 1.95
N CYS A 378 14.31 24.40 1.02
CA CYS A 378 13.77 24.53 -0.34
C CYS A 378 12.26 24.29 -0.41
N ASN A 379 11.67 23.69 0.61
CA ASN A 379 10.29 23.21 0.60
C ASN A 379 9.97 22.33 -0.64
N ASN A 380 10.93 21.44 -0.99
CA ASN A 380 10.90 20.59 -2.17
C ASN A 380 11.43 19.18 -1.84
N ASP A 381 11.00 18.19 -2.57
CA ASP A 381 11.45 16.79 -2.44
C ASP A 381 12.95 16.61 -2.76
N LEU A 382 13.50 17.46 -3.61
CA LEU A 382 14.92 17.51 -3.97
C LEU A 382 15.49 18.85 -3.53
N CYS A 383 16.46 18.83 -2.62
CA CYS A 383 17.07 20.05 -2.09
C CYS A 383 18.55 19.84 -1.80
N LEU A 384 19.38 20.83 -2.16
CA LEU A 384 20.77 20.94 -1.74
C LEU A 384 20.94 22.15 -0.83
N GLU A 385 21.33 21.91 0.39
CA GLU A 385 21.63 22.94 1.38
C GLU A 385 23.11 22.88 1.74
N ILE A 386 23.76 24.06 1.84
CA ILE A 386 25.10 24.17 2.38
C ILE A 386 24.95 24.72 3.79
N VAL A 387 25.39 23.96 4.78
CA VAL A 387 25.29 24.31 6.18
C VAL A 387 26.66 24.55 6.77
N GLU A 388 26.71 25.03 8.02
CA GLU A 388 27.96 25.28 8.74
C GLU A 388 28.89 24.06 8.77
N GLY A 389 30.22 24.30 8.96
CA GLY A 389 31.20 23.21 9.00
C GLY A 389 31.55 22.59 7.64
N ASN A 390 31.35 23.32 6.54
CA ASN A 390 31.68 22.89 5.20
C ASN A 390 30.97 21.59 4.81
N THR A 391 29.66 21.53 5.11
CA THR A 391 28.81 20.37 4.94
C THR A 391 27.68 20.66 3.94
N ALA A 392 27.50 19.78 2.96
CA ALA A 392 26.30 19.75 2.11
C ALA A 392 25.28 18.77 2.66
N VAL A 393 24.01 19.17 2.70
CA VAL A 393 22.87 18.30 2.96
C VAL A 393 22.08 18.14 1.66
N LEU A 394 22.07 16.94 1.12
CA LEU A 394 21.34 16.57 -0.09
C LEU A 394 20.08 15.82 0.31
N THR A 395 18.94 16.49 0.31
CA THR A 395 17.65 15.88 0.61
C THR A 395 17.05 15.23 -0.63
N ILE A 396 16.65 13.96 -0.50
CA ILE A 396 15.92 13.19 -1.50
C ILE A 396 14.68 12.60 -0.79
N ALA A 397 13.55 13.28 -0.83
CA ALA A 397 12.34 12.89 -0.09
C ALA A 397 11.48 11.86 -0.82
N THR A 398 11.76 11.59 -2.11
CA THR A 398 11.09 10.55 -2.89
C THR A 398 11.99 10.01 -4.00
N PHE A 399 11.77 8.77 -4.40
CA PHE A 399 12.35 8.16 -5.60
C PHE A 399 11.37 8.05 -6.77
N ASN A 400 10.20 8.70 -6.72
CA ASN A 400 9.20 8.73 -7.78
C ASN A 400 9.64 9.53 -9.02
N TYR A 401 10.86 9.33 -9.48
CA TYR A 401 11.42 10.00 -10.65
C TYR A 401 11.70 9.04 -11.81
N TYR A 402 11.53 7.73 -11.62
CA TYR A 402 11.76 6.73 -12.66
C TYR A 402 10.60 6.61 -13.63
N GLU A 403 9.38 6.85 -13.17
CA GLU A 403 8.20 6.85 -14.00
C GLU A 403 7.96 8.22 -14.66
N TRP A 404 7.30 8.24 -15.80
CA TRP A 404 6.76 9.44 -16.44
C TRP A 404 7.79 10.46 -16.94
N ASN A 405 8.96 10.03 -17.43
CA ASN A 405 10.01 10.91 -17.96
C ASN A 405 10.66 11.89 -16.94
N ASN A 406 10.44 11.68 -15.65
CA ASN A 406 11.02 12.56 -14.62
C ASN A 406 12.47 12.20 -14.24
N TYR A 407 13.01 11.09 -14.76
CA TYR A 407 14.41 10.72 -14.52
C TYR A 407 15.41 11.81 -14.92
N ALA A 408 15.14 12.53 -16.01
CA ALA A 408 15.97 13.63 -16.45
C ALA A 408 16.04 14.76 -15.40
N VAL A 409 14.93 15.05 -14.71
CA VAL A 409 14.87 16.05 -13.62
C VAL A 409 15.74 15.61 -12.46
N PHE A 410 15.60 14.36 -12.02
CA PHE A 410 16.40 13.81 -10.92
C PHE A 410 17.89 13.78 -11.26
N LYS A 411 18.24 13.31 -12.46
CA LYS A 411 19.63 13.32 -12.95
C LYS A 411 20.22 14.74 -13.00
N SER A 412 19.47 15.69 -13.56
CA SER A 412 19.91 17.09 -13.63
C SER A 412 20.13 17.72 -12.26
N PHE A 413 19.25 17.39 -11.31
CA PHE A 413 19.40 17.82 -9.91
C PHE A 413 20.67 17.24 -9.29
N LEU A 414 20.95 15.95 -9.44
CA LEU A 414 22.17 15.33 -8.92
C LEU A 414 23.42 15.93 -9.56
N ASP A 415 23.44 16.04 -10.89
CA ASP A 415 24.59 16.61 -11.63
C ASP A 415 24.89 18.05 -11.20
N SER A 416 23.85 18.89 -11.05
CA SER A 416 24.01 20.27 -10.59
C SER A 416 24.45 20.36 -9.13
N SER A 417 23.89 19.50 -8.27
CA SER A 417 24.28 19.42 -6.86
C SER A 417 25.74 19.03 -6.69
N MET A 418 26.19 18.02 -7.43
CA MET A 418 27.58 17.58 -7.38
C MET A 418 28.56 18.66 -7.92
N LYS A 419 28.16 19.42 -8.96
CA LYS A 419 28.96 20.58 -9.43
C LYS A 419 29.09 21.63 -8.35
N VAL A 420 28.03 21.97 -7.62
CA VAL A 420 28.10 22.94 -6.51
C VAL A 420 29.00 22.44 -5.38
N ILE A 421 28.84 21.15 -5.00
CA ILE A 421 29.67 20.52 -3.96
C ILE A 421 31.16 20.60 -4.32
N ASN A 422 31.50 20.21 -5.55
CA ASN A 422 32.88 20.23 -6.01
C ASN A 422 33.45 21.67 -6.14
N ASN A 423 32.70 22.60 -6.73
CA ASN A 423 33.17 23.98 -6.92
C ASN A 423 33.34 24.73 -5.60
N LYS A 424 32.60 24.36 -4.56
CA LYS A 424 32.72 24.95 -3.22
C LYS A 424 33.69 24.18 -2.31
N GLU A 425 34.33 23.14 -2.84
CA GLU A 425 35.26 22.27 -2.10
C GLU A 425 34.68 21.75 -0.78
N ILE A 426 33.37 21.38 -0.82
CA ILE A 426 32.64 20.85 0.33
C ILE A 426 33.28 19.53 0.77
N LYS A 427 33.57 19.40 2.07
CA LYS A 427 34.28 18.24 2.62
C LYS A 427 33.31 17.15 3.15
N ASN A 428 32.13 17.53 3.57
CA ASN A 428 31.17 16.61 4.16
C ASN A 428 29.87 16.60 3.34
N LEU A 429 29.38 15.42 2.99
CA LEU A 429 28.10 15.24 2.32
C LEU A 429 27.19 14.39 3.20
N VAL A 430 26.02 14.92 3.54
CA VAL A 430 24.92 14.20 4.19
C VAL A 430 23.85 13.96 3.14
N ILE A 431 23.45 12.72 2.92
CA ILE A 431 22.30 12.37 2.08
C ILE A 431 21.11 12.11 3.02
N ASP A 432 20.13 13.01 2.95
CA ASP A 432 18.93 12.94 3.81
C ASP A 432 17.78 12.25 3.06
N VAL A 433 17.47 11.05 3.49
CA VAL A 433 16.36 10.23 2.95
C VAL A 433 15.28 9.92 4.02
N ARG A 434 15.25 10.69 5.12
CA ARG A 434 14.39 10.41 6.29
C ARG A 434 12.91 10.32 5.96
N TYR A 435 12.44 11.04 4.95
CA TYR A 435 11.04 11.07 4.53
C TYR A 435 10.80 10.34 3.22
N ASN A 436 11.82 9.67 2.69
CA ASN A 436 11.71 8.93 1.45
C ASN A 436 10.97 7.61 1.69
N GLY A 437 9.74 7.54 1.19
CA GLY A 437 8.90 6.33 1.23
C GLY A 437 9.21 5.30 0.14
N GLY A 438 10.18 5.57 -0.71
CA GLY A 438 10.48 4.80 -1.91
C GLY A 438 10.01 5.51 -3.18
N GLY A 439 9.72 4.74 -4.19
CA GLY A 439 9.27 5.14 -5.52
C GLY A 439 9.69 4.12 -6.56
N SER A 440 9.18 4.23 -7.77
CA SER A 440 9.48 3.37 -8.92
C SER A 440 10.03 4.19 -10.08
#